data_19b983b1d3c9c901135508ddfdbe4071
#
_entry.id   19b983b1d3c9c901135508ddfdbe4071
#
_cell.length_a   1.000
_cell.length_b   1.000
_cell.length_c   1.000
_cell.angle_alpha   90.00
_cell.angle_beta   90.00
_cell.angle_gamma   90.00
#
_symmetry.space_group_name_H-M   'P 1'
#
loop_
_entity.id
_entity.type
_entity.pdbx_description
1 polymer ?
#
loop_
_entity_poly.entity_id
_entity_poly.type
_entity_poly.pdbx_seq_one_letter_code
_entity_poly.pdbx_strand_id
1 'polypeptide(L)'
;RRRTSKAKAKRRFGRRAFLAGAGAAACAATGWYLRQKSDADHTAASGQDTPPAPNSALPAGEWRAVWVSYLDWALLDFSTEDAFRAGAAQLLDNCAGLGLNTVLAQVRPFGDALYRSSLFPWSHLCTGVQGKDPGFDPLDVFLTEAHRRGIGVEAWVNPYRLRSSAAMPPNLAENNLANTHPDWLCTAGEGLYLNPAV
;
A
#
# COMPACT_ATOMS: atom_id res chain seq x y z
N ARG A 1 -34.84 47.91 -34.57
CA ARG A 1 -34.16 47.68 -33.29
C ARG A 1 -33.74 46.16 -33.26
N ARG A 2 -32.46 45.87 -33.55
CA ARG A 2 -31.89 44.51 -33.44
C ARG A 2 -31.37 44.33 -32.01
N ARG A 3 -31.90 43.37 -31.27
CA ARG A 3 -31.35 42.90 -30.00
C ARG A 3 -30.26 41.86 -30.28
N THR A 4 -29.02 42.18 -29.97
CA THR A 4 -27.90 41.23 -29.99
C THR A 4 -27.86 40.47 -28.66
N SER A 5 -28.10 39.16 -28.72
CA SER A 5 -27.95 38.23 -27.62
C SER A 5 -26.45 37.90 -27.41
N LYS A 6 -25.87 38.28 -26.27
CA LYS A 6 -24.54 37.87 -25.87
C LYS A 6 -24.60 36.46 -25.30
N ALA A 7 -24.10 35.49 -26.05
CA ALA A 7 -23.88 34.11 -25.57
C ALA A 7 -22.75 34.08 -24.53
N LYS A 8 -23.05 33.65 -23.31
CA LYS A 8 -22.06 33.38 -22.28
C LYS A 8 -21.28 32.08 -22.64
N ALA A 9 -20.01 32.21 -22.98
CA ALA A 9 -19.12 31.07 -23.17
C ALA A 9 -18.87 30.33 -21.84
N LYS A 10 -19.36 29.10 -21.71
CA LYS A 10 -19.03 28.22 -20.60
C LYS A 10 -17.56 27.76 -20.77
N ARG A 11 -16.67 28.22 -19.90
CA ARG A 11 -15.30 27.68 -19.81
C ARG A 11 -15.37 26.21 -19.39
N ARG A 12 -15.09 25.30 -20.29
CA ARG A 12 -14.84 23.90 -19.99
C ARG A 12 -13.45 23.79 -19.39
N PHE A 13 -13.36 23.58 -18.08
CA PHE A 13 -12.12 23.16 -17.44
C PHE A 13 -11.78 21.74 -17.92
N GLY A 14 -10.75 21.63 -18.73
CA GLY A 14 -10.31 20.33 -19.24
C GLY A 14 -9.60 19.50 -18.17
N ARG A 15 -9.72 18.16 -18.25
CA ARG A 15 -9.04 17.18 -17.38
C ARG A 15 -7.54 17.43 -17.21
N ARG A 16 -6.88 18.05 -18.20
CA ARG A 16 -5.46 18.42 -18.15
C ARG A 16 -5.13 19.50 -17.10
N ALA A 17 -6.04 20.43 -16.81
CA ALA A 17 -5.82 21.44 -15.77
C ALA A 17 -5.93 20.84 -14.35
N PHE A 18 -6.74 19.78 -14.17
CA PHE A 18 -6.87 19.08 -12.89
C PHE A 18 -5.61 18.27 -12.56
N LEU A 19 -5.03 17.58 -13.57
CA LEU A 19 -3.79 16.79 -13.39
C LEU A 19 -2.56 17.68 -13.12
N ALA A 20 -2.50 18.90 -13.71
CA ALA A 20 -1.43 19.84 -13.42
C ALA A 20 -1.52 20.43 -12.00
N GLY A 21 -2.74 20.64 -11.48
CA GLY A 21 -2.97 21.11 -10.10
C GLY A 21 -2.63 20.06 -9.04
N ALA A 22 -2.95 18.78 -9.29
CA ALA A 22 -2.63 17.68 -8.38
C ALA A 22 -1.12 17.41 -8.30
N GLY A 23 -0.39 17.51 -9.42
CA GLY A 23 1.05 17.39 -9.45
C GLY A 23 1.79 18.48 -8.67
N ALA A 24 1.32 19.74 -8.74
CA ALA A 24 1.92 20.86 -8.01
C ALA A 24 1.70 20.75 -6.49
N ALA A 25 0.55 20.22 -6.04
CA ALA A 25 0.29 20.00 -4.63
C ALA A 25 1.15 18.86 -4.04
N ALA A 26 1.38 17.78 -4.80
CA ALA A 26 2.26 16.68 -4.39
C ALA A 26 3.74 17.13 -4.28
N CYS A 27 4.22 17.94 -5.22
CA CYS A 27 5.57 18.50 -5.17
C CYS A 27 5.77 19.50 -4.01
N ALA A 28 4.73 20.26 -3.63
CA ALA A 28 4.80 21.16 -2.49
C ALA A 28 4.83 20.41 -1.15
N ALA A 29 4.09 19.31 -1.02
CA ALA A 29 4.09 18.47 0.18
C ALA A 29 5.41 17.74 0.38
N THR A 30 6.01 17.19 -0.69
CA THR A 30 7.34 16.57 -0.64
C THR A 30 8.45 17.58 -0.39
N GLY A 31 8.39 18.78 -0.99
CA GLY A 31 9.34 19.85 -0.73
C GLY A 31 9.29 20.36 0.71
N TRP A 32 8.10 20.49 1.30
CA TRP A 32 7.91 20.86 2.69
C TRP A 32 8.43 19.77 3.65
N TYR A 33 8.15 18.50 3.35
CA TYR A 33 8.64 17.36 4.14
C TYR A 33 10.17 17.25 4.13
N LEU A 34 10.80 17.42 2.97
CA LEU A 34 12.27 17.39 2.86
C LEU A 34 12.94 18.60 3.55
N ARG A 35 12.29 19.77 3.57
CA ARG A 35 12.80 20.95 4.28
C ARG A 35 12.73 20.78 5.79
N GLN A 36 11.64 20.17 6.29
CA GLN A 36 11.51 19.87 7.73
C GLN A 36 12.55 18.85 8.21
N LYS A 37 12.96 17.91 7.35
CA LYS A 37 14.02 16.95 7.67
C LYS A 37 15.41 17.60 7.73
N SER A 38 15.70 18.58 6.87
CA SER A 38 17.00 19.28 6.88
C SER A 38 17.19 20.21 8.08
N ASP A 39 16.09 20.77 8.62
CA ASP A 39 16.13 21.64 9.80
C ASP A 39 16.28 20.84 11.12
N ALA A 40 15.95 19.53 11.10
CA ALA A 40 16.14 18.62 12.24
C ALA A 40 17.59 18.12 12.39
N ASP A 41 18.37 18.07 11.30
CA ASP A 41 19.74 17.56 11.31
C ASP A 41 20.79 18.55 11.85
N HIS A 42 20.43 19.80 12.15
CA HIS A 42 21.37 20.82 12.66
C HIS A 42 21.40 20.99 14.17
N THR A 43 20.67 20.16 14.95
CA THR A 43 20.63 20.25 16.42
C THR A 43 21.00 18.97 17.16
N ALA A 44 21.71 18.03 16.53
CA ALA A 44 22.15 16.81 17.22
C ALA A 44 23.63 16.94 17.66
N ALA A 45 23.85 17.50 18.85
CA ALA A 45 25.05 17.26 19.63
C ALA A 45 24.92 15.93 20.37
N SER A 46 25.86 15.01 20.14
CA SER A 46 26.32 13.88 20.96
C SER A 46 25.34 13.32 22.02
N GLY A 47 24.66 12.24 21.68
CA GLY A 47 23.97 11.36 22.63
C GLY A 47 23.87 9.96 22.02
N GLN A 48 24.30 8.98 22.79
CA GLN A 48 24.40 7.55 22.46
C GLN A 48 23.14 7.03 21.75
N ASP A 49 23.33 6.35 20.61
CA ASP A 49 22.31 5.55 19.91
C ASP A 49 21.85 4.36 20.78
N THR A 50 20.97 4.64 21.71
CA THR A 50 20.17 3.60 22.34
C THR A 50 18.88 3.51 21.51
N PRO A 51 18.54 2.33 20.94
CA PRO A 51 17.24 2.15 20.30
C PRO A 51 16.14 2.58 21.29
N PRO A 52 15.08 3.28 20.85
CA PRO A 52 13.98 3.62 21.74
C PRO A 52 13.48 2.35 22.41
N ALA A 53 13.42 2.35 23.75
CA ALA A 53 12.89 1.25 24.51
C ALA A 53 11.49 0.91 23.96
N PRO A 54 11.12 -0.38 23.82
CA PRO A 54 9.78 -0.75 23.37
C PRO A 54 8.77 -0.01 24.26
N ASN A 55 7.80 0.62 23.59
CA ASN A 55 6.84 1.54 24.21
C ASN A 55 6.01 0.80 25.29
N SER A 56 6.55 0.73 26.50
CA SER A 56 6.07 -0.09 27.61
C SER A 56 4.89 0.53 28.39
N ALA A 57 4.24 1.56 27.85
CA ALA A 57 3.22 2.33 28.55
C ALA A 57 1.85 2.34 27.87
N LEU A 58 1.50 1.32 27.06
CA LEU A 58 0.12 1.16 26.64
C LEU A 58 -0.68 0.47 27.74
N PRO A 59 -1.87 0.99 28.11
CA PRO A 59 -2.79 0.24 28.94
C PRO A 59 -3.01 -1.14 28.34
N ALA A 60 -2.85 -2.19 29.16
CA ALA A 60 -3.09 -3.55 28.69
C ALA A 60 -4.52 -3.63 28.12
N GLY A 61 -4.64 -3.88 26.82
CA GLY A 61 -5.91 -4.04 26.12
C GLY A 61 -6.34 -2.90 25.19
N GLU A 62 -5.62 -1.75 25.08
CA GLU A 62 -5.97 -0.72 24.10
C GLU A 62 -5.35 -1.03 22.73
N TRP A 63 -6.19 -1.16 21.72
CA TRP A 63 -5.79 -1.30 20.33
C TRP A 63 -5.67 0.06 19.65
N ARG A 64 -4.46 0.39 19.20
CA ARG A 64 -4.17 1.55 18.35
C ARG A 64 -3.60 1.03 17.04
N ALA A 65 -4.45 0.90 16.04
CA ALA A 65 -4.14 0.21 14.80
C ALA A 65 -4.21 1.14 13.59
N VAL A 66 -3.47 0.77 12.54
CA VAL A 66 -3.52 1.41 11.23
C VAL A 66 -3.64 0.35 10.13
N TRP A 67 -4.30 0.71 9.04
CA TRP A 67 -4.39 -0.11 7.83
C TRP A 67 -3.17 0.12 6.95
N VAL A 68 -2.54 -0.97 6.51
CA VAL A 68 -1.52 -0.98 5.47
C VAL A 68 -2.10 -1.73 4.28
N SER A 69 -2.57 -0.96 3.29
CA SER A 69 -3.26 -1.47 2.11
C SER A 69 -2.28 -1.88 1.00
N TYR A 70 -2.80 -2.46 -0.06
CA TYR A 70 -2.01 -2.75 -1.26
C TYR A 70 -1.39 -1.50 -1.91
N LEU A 71 -1.96 -0.30 -1.67
CA LEU A 71 -1.41 0.97 -2.14
C LEU A 71 -0.14 1.34 -1.37
N ASP A 72 -0.10 1.04 -0.07
CA ASP A 72 1.07 1.29 0.77
C ASP A 72 2.17 0.29 0.45
N TRP A 73 1.83 -0.99 0.24
CA TRP A 73 2.77 -2.01 -0.24
C TRP A 73 3.41 -1.61 -1.57
N ALA A 74 2.63 -1.03 -2.51
CA ALA A 74 3.13 -0.58 -3.81
C ALA A 74 4.18 0.54 -3.74
N LEU A 75 4.34 1.20 -2.60
CA LEU A 75 5.38 2.21 -2.37
C LEU A 75 6.70 1.63 -1.87
N LEU A 76 6.72 0.35 -1.48
CA LEU A 76 7.92 -0.33 -1.01
C LEU A 76 8.76 -0.83 -2.19
N ASP A 77 10.07 -0.88 -2.01
CA ASP A 77 11.01 -1.39 -3.01
C ASP A 77 11.20 -2.90 -2.83
N PHE A 78 10.65 -3.69 -3.77
CA PHE A 78 10.79 -5.15 -3.80
C PHE A 78 12.00 -5.65 -4.60
N SER A 79 12.89 -4.77 -5.04
CA SER A 79 14.03 -5.17 -5.88
C SER A 79 15.00 -6.10 -5.17
N THR A 80 15.15 -5.96 -3.85
CA THR A 80 15.93 -6.84 -2.98
C THR A 80 15.27 -6.94 -1.60
N GLU A 81 15.58 -8.01 -0.84
CA GLU A 81 15.11 -8.15 0.54
C GLU A 81 15.55 -6.98 1.43
N ASP A 82 16.80 -6.52 1.28
CA ASP A 82 17.34 -5.41 2.08
C ASP A 82 16.63 -4.09 1.77
N ALA A 83 16.35 -3.79 0.50
CA ALA A 83 15.61 -2.59 0.10
C ALA A 83 14.19 -2.62 0.64
N PHE A 84 13.52 -3.77 0.53
CA PHE A 84 12.19 -3.98 1.09
C PHE A 84 12.20 -3.83 2.62
N ARG A 85 13.15 -4.47 3.29
CA ARG A 85 13.34 -4.38 4.75
C ARG A 85 13.51 -2.94 5.22
N ALA A 86 14.33 -2.16 4.53
CA ALA A 86 14.54 -0.74 4.86
C ALA A 86 13.25 0.08 4.74
N GLY A 87 12.47 -0.12 3.67
CA GLY A 87 11.17 0.54 3.49
C GLY A 87 10.13 0.13 4.53
N ALA A 88 10.03 -1.17 4.81
CA ALA A 88 9.16 -1.72 5.85
C ALA A 88 9.53 -1.19 7.23
N ALA A 89 10.81 -1.17 7.56
CA ALA A 89 11.33 -0.61 8.80
C ALA A 89 10.92 0.86 8.98
N GLN A 90 11.09 1.69 7.95
CA GLN A 90 10.71 3.10 7.99
C GLN A 90 9.20 3.30 8.21
N LEU A 91 8.36 2.51 7.52
CA LEU A 91 6.90 2.53 7.71
C LEU A 91 6.55 2.20 9.16
N LEU A 92 7.14 1.14 9.71
CA LEU A 92 6.88 0.67 11.07
C LEU A 92 7.44 1.62 12.14
N ASP A 93 8.57 2.29 11.88
CA ASP A 93 9.10 3.35 12.75
C ASP A 93 8.13 4.52 12.85
N ASN A 94 7.50 4.91 11.73
CA ASN A 94 6.45 5.93 11.72
C ASN A 94 5.24 5.49 12.55
N CYS A 95 4.82 4.22 12.43
CA CYS A 95 3.73 3.66 13.25
C CYS A 95 4.07 3.71 14.75
N ALA A 96 5.27 3.27 15.11
CA ALA A 96 5.75 3.28 16.49
C ALA A 96 5.84 4.72 17.05
N GLY A 97 6.35 5.67 16.25
CA GLY A 97 6.44 7.09 16.59
C GLY A 97 5.08 7.75 16.85
N LEU A 98 4.02 7.26 16.21
CA LEU A 98 2.63 7.66 16.45
C LEU A 98 1.99 6.91 17.64
N GLY A 99 2.71 6.02 18.26
CA GLY A 99 2.21 5.20 19.38
C GLY A 99 1.25 4.10 18.95
N LEU A 100 1.26 3.68 17.67
CA LEU A 100 0.48 2.55 17.19
C LEU A 100 1.12 1.24 17.65
N ASN A 101 0.30 0.26 18.01
CA ASN A 101 0.73 -1.06 18.46
C ASN A 101 0.28 -2.21 17.57
N THR A 102 -0.50 -1.92 16.54
CA THR A 102 -1.05 -2.93 15.63
C THR A 102 -1.10 -2.38 14.20
N VAL A 103 -0.79 -3.24 13.22
CA VAL A 103 -0.95 -2.98 11.80
C VAL A 103 -1.88 -4.03 11.20
N LEU A 104 -2.95 -3.58 10.51
CA LEU A 104 -3.78 -4.44 9.68
C LEU A 104 -3.19 -4.46 8.26
N ALA A 105 -2.37 -5.46 7.97
CA ALA A 105 -1.64 -5.57 6.71
C ALA A 105 -2.45 -6.33 5.66
N GLN A 106 -2.71 -5.71 4.52
CA GLN A 106 -3.42 -6.34 3.41
C GLN A 106 -2.51 -7.32 2.67
N VAL A 107 -2.43 -8.53 3.17
CA VAL A 107 -1.51 -9.58 2.69
C VAL A 107 -2.02 -10.32 1.46
N ARG A 108 -3.34 -10.20 1.16
CA ARG A 108 -3.99 -10.85 0.03
C ARG A 108 -5.02 -9.93 -0.65
N PRO A 109 -4.56 -9.01 -1.52
CA PRO A 109 -5.43 -7.99 -2.12
C PRO A 109 -6.24 -8.47 -3.32
N PHE A 110 -5.73 -9.41 -4.19
CA PHE A 110 -6.26 -9.69 -5.52
C PHE A 110 -6.29 -11.17 -5.92
N GLY A 111 -6.56 -12.08 -5.00
CA GLY A 111 -6.47 -13.51 -5.28
C GLY A 111 -5.04 -14.00 -5.45
N ASP A 112 -4.11 -13.20 -5.00
CA ASP A 112 -2.68 -13.43 -4.92
C ASP A 112 -2.19 -13.22 -3.47
N ALA A 113 -0.94 -13.46 -3.17
CA ALA A 113 -0.39 -13.35 -1.84
C ALA A 113 0.93 -12.57 -1.81
N LEU A 114 1.14 -11.80 -0.74
CA LEU A 114 2.41 -11.15 -0.40
C LEU A 114 3.27 -12.04 0.52
N TYR A 115 3.01 -13.34 0.51
CA TYR A 115 3.69 -14.36 1.28
C TYR A 115 3.76 -15.66 0.50
N ARG A 116 4.67 -16.55 0.86
CA ARG A 116 4.82 -17.86 0.23
C ARG A 116 3.58 -18.72 0.46
N SER A 117 2.92 -19.11 -0.63
CA SER A 117 1.70 -19.90 -0.61
C SER A 117 1.76 -21.04 -1.63
N SER A 118 1.26 -22.22 -1.25
CA SER A 118 1.01 -23.33 -2.19
C SER A 118 -0.33 -23.20 -2.93
N LEU A 119 -1.21 -22.30 -2.49
CA LEU A 119 -2.57 -22.13 -3.02
C LEU A 119 -2.69 -20.90 -3.94
N PHE A 120 -1.97 -19.82 -3.61
CA PHE A 120 -2.09 -18.54 -4.29
C PHE A 120 -0.78 -18.15 -4.96
N PRO A 121 -0.84 -17.53 -6.16
CA PRO A 121 0.33 -16.98 -6.81
C PRO A 121 0.91 -15.82 -6.00
N TRP A 122 2.20 -15.55 -6.19
CA TRP A 122 2.82 -14.32 -5.71
C TRP A 122 2.10 -13.08 -6.26
N SER A 123 1.94 -12.07 -5.42
CA SER A 123 1.32 -10.81 -5.86
C SER A 123 2.17 -10.10 -6.92
N HIS A 124 1.48 -9.51 -7.90
CA HIS A 124 2.10 -8.66 -8.91
C HIS A 124 2.79 -7.44 -8.29
N LEU A 125 2.42 -7.04 -7.08
CA LEU A 125 3.06 -5.93 -6.36
C LEU A 125 4.55 -6.21 -6.09
N CYS A 126 4.92 -7.49 -5.93
CA CYS A 126 6.30 -7.86 -5.63
C CYS A 126 7.25 -7.66 -6.82
N THR A 127 6.78 -7.93 -8.05
CA THR A 127 7.68 -8.01 -9.23
C THR A 127 7.10 -7.34 -10.47
N GLY A 128 5.90 -6.77 -10.40
CA GLY A 128 5.12 -6.30 -11.55
C GLY A 128 4.39 -7.42 -12.30
N VAL A 129 4.69 -8.70 -12.00
CA VAL A 129 4.09 -9.88 -12.67
C VAL A 129 3.55 -10.83 -11.61
N GLN A 130 2.24 -11.15 -11.69
CA GLN A 130 1.62 -12.09 -10.77
C GLN A 130 2.19 -13.51 -10.97
N GLY A 131 2.49 -14.19 -9.88
CA GLY A 131 3.08 -15.54 -9.88
C GLY A 131 4.60 -15.58 -9.95
N LYS A 132 5.27 -14.47 -10.27
CA LYS A 132 6.73 -14.40 -10.29
C LYS A 132 7.26 -14.26 -8.86
N ASP A 133 8.12 -15.20 -8.45
CA ASP A 133 8.76 -15.21 -7.13
C ASP A 133 9.69 -13.98 -6.98
N PRO A 134 9.55 -13.18 -5.91
CA PRO A 134 10.43 -12.05 -5.62
C PRO A 134 11.82 -12.47 -5.08
N GLY A 135 12.02 -13.74 -4.76
CA GLY A 135 13.28 -14.27 -4.20
C GLY A 135 13.35 -14.21 -2.67
N PHE A 136 12.38 -13.62 -2.00
CA PHE A 136 12.23 -13.58 -0.54
C PHE A 136 10.75 -13.59 -0.16
N ASP A 137 10.44 -13.73 1.14
CA ASP A 137 9.05 -13.64 1.62
C ASP A 137 8.79 -12.23 2.21
N PRO A 138 8.06 -11.35 1.52
CA PRO A 138 7.80 -10.00 1.99
C PRO A 138 7.05 -9.94 3.32
N LEU A 139 6.11 -10.85 3.56
CA LEU A 139 5.36 -10.87 4.82
C LEU A 139 6.24 -11.30 5.98
N ASP A 140 7.12 -12.29 5.78
CA ASP A 140 8.05 -12.74 6.84
C ASP A 140 9.00 -11.61 7.25
N VAL A 141 9.57 -10.89 6.27
CA VAL A 141 10.40 -9.71 6.52
C VAL A 141 9.61 -8.63 7.28
N PHE A 142 8.38 -8.33 6.85
CA PHE A 142 7.53 -7.32 7.48
C PHE A 142 7.17 -7.70 8.92
N LEU A 143 6.81 -8.96 9.17
CA LEU A 143 6.52 -9.49 10.51
C LEU A 143 7.73 -9.38 11.44
N THR A 144 8.91 -9.74 10.93
CA THR A 144 10.16 -9.62 11.68
C THR A 144 10.41 -8.18 12.11
N GLU A 145 10.26 -7.22 11.20
CA GLU A 145 10.48 -5.80 11.49
C GLU A 145 9.40 -5.22 12.42
N ALA A 146 8.14 -5.66 12.31
CA ALA A 146 7.04 -5.24 13.18
C ALA A 146 7.25 -5.75 14.61
N HIS A 147 7.53 -7.04 14.77
CA HIS A 147 7.73 -7.66 16.08
C HIS A 147 8.94 -7.09 16.83
N ARG A 148 10.03 -6.75 16.12
CA ARG A 148 11.19 -6.06 16.72
C ARG A 148 10.84 -4.71 17.35
N ARG A 149 9.73 -4.07 16.91
CA ARG A 149 9.20 -2.80 17.39
C ARG A 149 8.05 -2.96 18.37
N GLY A 150 7.69 -4.20 18.74
CA GLY A 150 6.54 -4.49 19.59
C GLY A 150 5.19 -4.19 18.92
N ILE A 151 5.14 -4.16 17.58
CA ILE A 151 3.92 -3.95 16.79
C ILE A 151 3.35 -5.31 16.39
N GLY A 152 2.09 -5.57 16.75
CA GLY A 152 1.33 -6.71 16.28
C GLY A 152 0.90 -6.53 14.82
N VAL A 153 0.75 -7.65 14.09
CA VAL A 153 0.28 -7.63 12.69
C VAL A 153 -0.94 -8.50 12.54
N GLU A 154 -2.02 -7.91 12.04
CA GLU A 154 -3.26 -8.60 11.70
C GLU A 154 -3.36 -8.75 10.19
N ALA A 155 -3.68 -9.95 9.71
CA ALA A 155 -3.79 -10.21 8.29
C ALA A 155 -5.12 -9.72 7.73
N TRP A 156 -5.08 -8.75 6.81
CA TRP A 156 -6.26 -8.36 6.03
C TRP A 156 -6.28 -9.13 4.70
N VAL A 157 -7.32 -9.90 4.50
CA VAL A 157 -7.55 -10.76 3.33
C VAL A 157 -8.81 -10.32 2.59
N ASN A 158 -8.73 -10.15 1.28
CA ASN A 158 -9.88 -10.01 0.39
C ASN A 158 -10.20 -11.37 -0.24
N PRO A 159 -11.15 -12.14 0.29
CA PRO A 159 -11.37 -13.52 -0.16
C PRO A 159 -11.90 -13.62 -1.60
N TYR A 160 -12.68 -12.63 -2.03
CA TYR A 160 -13.42 -12.70 -3.29
C TYR A 160 -12.83 -11.84 -4.41
N ARG A 161 -12.06 -10.79 -4.12
CA ARG A 161 -11.55 -9.87 -5.14
C ARG A 161 -10.34 -10.44 -5.83
N LEU A 162 -10.43 -10.63 -7.17
CA LEU A 162 -9.34 -11.12 -8.01
C LEU A 162 -8.65 -9.98 -8.77
N ARG A 163 -9.40 -8.91 -9.10
CA ARG A 163 -8.88 -7.74 -9.81
C ARG A 163 -9.77 -6.52 -9.54
N SER A 164 -9.18 -5.35 -9.32
CA SER A 164 -9.94 -4.12 -9.04
C SER A 164 -10.37 -3.38 -10.31
N SER A 165 -9.61 -3.51 -11.41
CA SER A 165 -9.89 -2.89 -12.70
C SER A 165 -9.34 -3.74 -13.84
N ALA A 166 -9.72 -3.45 -15.09
CA ALA A 166 -9.23 -4.15 -16.26
C ALA A 166 -7.71 -4.08 -16.45
N ALA A 167 -7.07 -3.06 -15.87
CA ALA A 167 -5.63 -2.84 -15.99
C ALA A 167 -4.79 -3.53 -14.88
N MET A 168 -5.42 -4.14 -13.86
CA MET A 168 -4.66 -4.62 -12.70
C MET A 168 -5.15 -5.96 -12.14
N PRO A 169 -4.27 -6.94 -12.05
CA PRO A 169 -3.05 -7.13 -12.84
C PRO A 169 -3.41 -7.41 -14.32
N PRO A 170 -2.56 -7.01 -15.28
CA PRO A 170 -2.88 -7.16 -16.70
C PRO A 170 -3.04 -8.62 -17.12
N ASN A 171 -2.23 -9.51 -16.58
CA ASN A 171 -2.30 -10.95 -16.79
C ASN A 171 -2.32 -11.67 -15.45
N LEU A 172 -3.27 -12.59 -15.28
CA LEU A 172 -3.37 -13.43 -14.10
C LEU A 172 -2.48 -14.66 -14.25
N ALA A 173 -1.85 -15.08 -13.16
CA ALA A 173 -1.03 -16.30 -13.12
C ALA A 173 -1.87 -17.55 -13.44
N GLU A 174 -1.24 -18.60 -13.97
CA GLU A 174 -1.92 -19.86 -14.35
C GLU A 174 -2.70 -20.46 -13.17
N ASN A 175 -2.14 -20.43 -11.97
CA ASN A 175 -2.76 -20.93 -10.75
C ASN A 175 -3.68 -19.91 -10.03
N ASN A 176 -3.98 -18.77 -10.66
CA ASN A 176 -5.00 -17.86 -10.15
C ASN A 176 -6.38 -18.50 -10.27
N LEU A 177 -7.25 -18.29 -9.27
CA LEU A 177 -8.59 -18.86 -9.24
C LEU A 177 -9.45 -18.46 -10.44
N ALA A 178 -9.19 -17.30 -11.08
CA ALA A 178 -9.87 -16.91 -12.30
C ALA A 178 -9.56 -17.83 -13.49
N ASN A 179 -8.36 -18.42 -13.54
CA ASN A 179 -7.95 -19.34 -14.59
C ASN A 179 -8.31 -20.80 -14.27
N THR A 180 -8.28 -21.17 -12.99
CA THR A 180 -8.55 -22.55 -12.55
C THR A 180 -10.04 -22.83 -12.33
N HIS A 181 -10.83 -21.80 -12.02
CA HIS A 181 -12.28 -21.88 -11.74
C HIS A 181 -13.05 -20.75 -12.43
N PRO A 182 -13.09 -20.71 -13.76
CA PRO A 182 -13.76 -19.65 -14.52
C PRO A 182 -15.29 -19.61 -14.29
N ASP A 183 -15.88 -20.73 -13.87
CA ASP A 183 -17.28 -20.86 -13.50
C ASP A 183 -17.64 -20.18 -12.17
N TRP A 184 -16.65 -19.83 -11.35
CA TRP A 184 -16.86 -19.14 -10.09
C TRP A 184 -16.83 -17.60 -10.22
N LEU A 185 -16.67 -17.08 -11.44
CA LEU A 185 -16.42 -15.66 -11.63
C LEU A 185 -17.71 -14.85 -11.73
N CYS A 186 -17.65 -13.63 -11.18
CA CYS A 186 -18.58 -12.55 -11.45
C CYS A 186 -17.86 -11.24 -11.64
N THR A 187 -18.50 -10.28 -12.30
CA THR A 187 -17.95 -8.95 -12.58
C THR A 187 -18.80 -7.86 -11.94
N ALA A 188 -18.14 -6.81 -11.43
CA ALA A 188 -18.80 -5.59 -10.98
C ALA A 188 -17.99 -4.40 -11.50
N GLY A 189 -18.54 -3.65 -12.45
CA GLY A 189 -17.81 -2.65 -13.22
C GLY A 189 -16.62 -3.28 -13.96
N GLU A 190 -15.42 -2.75 -13.75
CA GLU A 190 -14.17 -3.29 -14.30
C GLU A 190 -13.53 -4.36 -13.38
N GLY A 191 -14.07 -4.57 -12.18
CA GLY A 191 -13.56 -5.52 -11.21
C GLY A 191 -13.95 -6.96 -11.52
N LEU A 192 -13.07 -7.90 -11.15
CA LEU A 192 -13.29 -9.34 -11.23
C LEU A 192 -13.31 -9.94 -9.84
N TYR A 193 -14.30 -10.75 -9.55
CA TYR A 193 -14.55 -11.32 -8.24
C TYR A 193 -14.92 -12.80 -8.33
N LEU A 194 -14.71 -13.54 -7.25
CA LEU A 194 -15.34 -14.83 -7.05
C LEU A 194 -16.78 -14.62 -6.61
N ASN A 195 -17.69 -15.40 -7.15
CA ASN A 195 -19.10 -15.40 -6.76
C ASN A 195 -19.24 -16.15 -5.43
N PRO A 196 -19.73 -15.51 -4.35
CA PRO A 196 -19.89 -16.16 -3.06
C PRO A 196 -21.06 -17.16 -3.00
N ALA A 197 -21.84 -17.29 -4.09
CA ALA A 197 -23.01 -18.17 -4.16
C ALA A 197 -22.74 -19.53 -4.84
N VAL A 198 -21.49 -19.83 -5.21
CA VAL A 198 -21.07 -21.12 -5.79
C VAL A 198 -20.17 -21.87 -4.83
#